data_f9cb122bff8402541de3c12e0c764c1c
#
_entry.id   f9cb122bff8402541de3c12e0c764c1c
#
_cell.length_a   1.000
_cell.length_b   1.000
_cell.length_c   1.000
_cell.angle_alpha   90.00
_cell.angle_beta   90.00
_cell.angle_gamma   90.00
#
_symmetry.space_group_name_H-M   'P 1'
#
loop_
_entity.id
_entity.type
_entity.pdbx_description
1 polymer ?
#
loop_
_entity_poly.entity_id
_entity_poly.type
_entity_poly.pdbx_seq_one_letter_code
_entity_poly.pdbx_strand_id
1 'polypeptide(L)'
;GAMTEAIELEGGVFSQELPEGRAGARLTVDEDGVQAHTIEGQRFRLSFEHCRLELGGASGRMWFCSNATRSLTLFSEDPQLPAAVRAQATPDVLRRLHEIEEQARKKARRAGLAWAAFLGVCALILGGGVFGLRYAARASVSLLPKSLDEKLGQLALENMDLGGRRVHDPV
;
A
#
# COMPACT_ATOMS: atom_id res chain seq x y z
N GLY A 1 1.96 34.39 -32.09
CA GLY A 1 1.22 33.54 -31.23
C GLY A 1 1.82 32.14 -31.25
N ALA A 2 2.55 31.78 -30.23
CA ALA A 2 2.96 30.41 -30.07
C ALA A 2 1.71 29.58 -29.86
N MET A 3 1.42 28.66 -30.77
CA MET A 3 0.45 27.61 -30.57
C MET A 3 1.02 26.72 -29.44
N THR A 4 0.55 26.95 -28.24
CA THR A 4 0.80 26.01 -27.16
C THR A 4 0.08 24.71 -27.54
N GLU A 5 0.82 23.69 -27.94
CA GLU A 5 0.26 22.36 -28.19
C GLU A 5 -0.55 21.97 -26.97
N ALA A 6 -1.86 21.85 -27.13
CA ALA A 6 -2.75 21.37 -26.11
C ALA A 6 -2.33 19.93 -25.79
N ILE A 7 -1.79 19.70 -24.59
CA ILE A 7 -1.38 18.38 -24.15
C ILE A 7 -2.65 17.55 -23.96
N GLU A 8 -2.80 16.51 -24.76
CA GLU A 8 -3.88 15.54 -24.60
C GLU A 8 -3.50 14.52 -23.51
N LEU A 9 -4.38 14.36 -22.55
CA LEU A 9 -4.21 13.47 -21.40
C LEU A 9 -5.29 12.39 -21.43
N GLU A 10 -4.93 11.19 -21.03
CA GLU A 10 -5.90 10.11 -20.85
C GLU A 10 -6.67 10.29 -19.55
N GLY A 11 -7.99 10.09 -19.61
CA GLY A 11 -8.84 10.19 -18.44
C GLY A 11 -10.26 9.77 -18.73
N GLY A 12 -11.17 10.31 -17.96
CA GLY A 12 -12.59 10.03 -18.10
C GLY A 12 -13.48 11.10 -17.49
N VAL A 13 -14.76 10.91 -17.66
CA VAL A 13 -15.81 11.80 -17.20
C VAL A 13 -16.85 11.01 -16.41
N PHE A 14 -17.26 11.55 -15.28
CA PHE A 14 -18.49 11.17 -14.60
C PHE A 14 -19.51 12.28 -14.80
N SER A 15 -20.66 11.97 -15.38
CA SER A 15 -21.77 12.90 -15.55
C SER A 15 -23.09 12.15 -15.61
N GLN A 16 -24.13 12.77 -15.08
CA GLN A 16 -25.49 12.23 -15.17
C GLN A 16 -26.06 12.29 -16.60
N GLU A 17 -25.44 13.09 -17.48
CA GLU A 17 -25.82 13.18 -18.89
C GLU A 17 -25.35 11.99 -19.72
N LEU A 18 -24.42 11.18 -19.17
CA LEU A 18 -23.92 9.98 -19.81
C LEU A 18 -24.82 8.77 -19.54
N PRO A 19 -25.03 7.88 -20.53
CA PRO A 19 -25.93 6.72 -20.39
C PRO A 19 -25.54 5.79 -19.25
N GLU A 20 -24.24 5.60 -19.02
CA GLU A 20 -23.67 4.77 -17.94
C GLU A 20 -23.15 5.58 -16.75
N GLY A 21 -23.38 6.89 -16.74
CA GLY A 21 -22.86 7.80 -15.73
C GLY A 21 -21.36 8.07 -15.81
N ARG A 22 -20.63 7.37 -16.68
CA ARG A 22 -19.18 7.54 -16.91
C ARG A 22 -18.80 7.22 -18.35
N ALA A 23 -17.74 7.84 -18.83
CA ALA A 23 -17.14 7.52 -20.13
C ALA A 23 -15.64 7.78 -20.08
N GLY A 24 -14.88 7.04 -20.88
CA GLY A 24 -13.49 7.37 -21.17
C GLY A 24 -13.43 8.64 -22.03
N ALA A 25 -12.48 9.50 -21.75
CA ALA A 25 -12.30 10.75 -22.46
C ALA A 25 -10.83 11.16 -22.57
N ARG A 26 -10.54 11.99 -23.56
CA ARG A 26 -9.28 12.72 -23.61
C ARG A 26 -9.47 14.08 -22.98
N LEU A 27 -8.57 14.41 -22.09
CA LEU A 27 -8.57 15.68 -21.37
C LEU A 27 -7.56 16.63 -22.02
N THR A 28 -7.95 17.88 -22.17
CA THR A 28 -7.07 18.97 -22.57
C THR A 28 -7.18 20.09 -21.56
N VAL A 29 -6.06 20.70 -21.23
CA VAL A 29 -5.99 21.82 -20.28
C VAL A 29 -5.69 23.09 -21.06
N ASP A 30 -6.54 24.10 -20.90
CA ASP A 30 -6.35 25.44 -21.46
C ASP A 30 -6.32 26.51 -20.34
N GLU A 31 -6.23 27.77 -20.72
CA GLU A 31 -6.18 28.91 -19.79
C GLU A 31 -7.44 29.03 -18.93
N ASP A 32 -8.58 28.58 -19.44
CA ASP A 32 -9.88 28.72 -18.78
C ASP A 32 -10.22 27.50 -17.88
N GLY A 33 -9.69 26.33 -18.20
CA GLY A 33 -10.03 25.12 -17.46
C GLY A 33 -9.61 23.83 -18.14
N VAL A 34 -10.34 22.78 -17.80
CA VAL A 34 -10.13 21.43 -18.33
C VAL A 34 -11.30 21.05 -19.22
N GLN A 35 -10.99 20.58 -20.41
CA GLN A 35 -11.97 20.05 -21.37
C GLN A 35 -11.83 18.54 -21.48
N ALA A 36 -12.94 17.86 -21.64
CA ALA A 36 -12.97 16.41 -21.89
C ALA A 36 -13.73 16.14 -23.19
N HIS A 37 -13.13 15.32 -24.03
CA HIS A 37 -13.74 14.81 -25.25
C HIS A 37 -13.93 13.32 -25.13
N THR A 38 -15.17 12.86 -25.08
CA THR A 38 -15.48 11.43 -25.06
C THR A 38 -15.28 10.80 -26.43
N ILE A 39 -15.11 9.49 -26.46
CA ILE A 39 -15.00 8.72 -27.71
C ILE A 39 -16.26 8.85 -28.56
N GLU A 40 -17.42 9.05 -27.92
CA GLU A 40 -18.72 9.26 -28.59
C GLU A 40 -18.92 10.67 -29.12
N GLY A 41 -17.93 11.56 -28.94
CA GLY A 41 -17.97 12.94 -29.46
C GLY A 41 -18.63 13.95 -28.52
N GLN A 42 -18.97 13.57 -27.30
CA GLN A 42 -19.50 14.51 -26.30
C GLN A 42 -18.35 15.35 -25.75
N ARG A 43 -18.63 16.61 -25.46
CA ARG A 43 -17.67 17.57 -24.92
C ARG A 43 -18.13 18.06 -23.56
N PHE A 44 -17.24 18.00 -22.61
CA PHE A 44 -17.46 18.55 -21.28
C PHE A 44 -16.36 19.57 -20.97
N ARG A 45 -16.73 20.66 -20.35
CA ARG A 45 -15.79 21.70 -19.94
C ARG A 45 -16.00 22.06 -18.48
N LEU A 46 -14.91 22.20 -17.77
CA LEU A 46 -14.89 22.61 -16.40
C LEU A 46 -13.92 23.77 -16.21
N SER A 47 -14.46 24.94 -15.87
CA SER A 47 -13.66 26.15 -15.62
C SER A 47 -12.86 26.03 -14.32
N PHE A 48 -11.65 26.56 -14.29
CA PHE A 48 -10.84 26.62 -13.08
C PHE A 48 -11.50 27.37 -11.93
N GLU A 49 -12.33 28.37 -12.21
CA GLU A 49 -13.06 29.12 -11.17
C GLU A 49 -14.04 28.25 -10.37
N HIS A 50 -14.62 27.25 -11.02
CA HIS A 50 -15.62 26.36 -10.45
C HIS A 50 -15.09 24.93 -10.22
N CYS A 51 -13.80 24.72 -10.42
CA CYS A 51 -13.15 23.43 -10.33
C CYS A 51 -12.69 23.15 -8.89
N ARG A 52 -13.10 22.01 -8.36
CA ARG A 52 -12.52 21.43 -7.17
C ARG A 52 -11.54 20.34 -7.56
N LEU A 53 -10.27 20.55 -7.25
CA LEU A 53 -9.23 19.56 -7.45
C LEU A 53 -9.11 18.68 -6.20
N GLU A 54 -9.12 17.39 -6.44
CA GLU A 54 -8.90 16.37 -5.39
C GLU A 54 -7.95 15.30 -5.92
N LEU A 55 -7.11 14.77 -5.05
CA LEU A 55 -6.24 13.66 -5.35
C LEU A 55 -6.69 12.45 -4.54
N GLY A 56 -6.94 11.32 -5.20
CA GLY A 56 -7.46 10.13 -4.54
C GLY A 56 -7.46 8.90 -5.43
N GLY A 57 -8.53 8.11 -5.34
CA GLY A 57 -8.66 6.83 -6.03
C GLY A 57 -7.94 5.70 -5.30
N ALA A 58 -8.05 4.49 -5.82
CA ALA A 58 -7.45 3.30 -5.23
C ALA A 58 -5.91 3.36 -5.21
N SER A 59 -5.31 3.97 -6.23
CA SER A 59 -3.86 4.18 -6.33
C SER A 59 -3.36 5.39 -5.52
N GLY A 60 -4.27 6.30 -5.11
CA GLY A 60 -3.93 7.57 -4.50
C GLY A 60 -3.29 8.59 -5.46
N ARG A 61 -3.27 8.30 -6.76
CA ARG A 61 -2.64 9.11 -7.82
C ARG A 61 -3.62 9.67 -8.82
N MET A 62 -4.90 9.37 -8.68
CA MET A 62 -5.95 9.83 -9.59
C MET A 62 -6.37 11.25 -9.21
N TRP A 63 -6.29 12.15 -10.17
CA TRP A 63 -6.76 13.52 -10.04
C TRP A 63 -8.22 13.60 -10.45
N PHE A 64 -9.01 14.24 -9.60
CA PHE A 64 -10.42 14.54 -9.84
C PHE A 64 -10.60 16.05 -9.92
N CYS A 65 -11.29 16.48 -10.93
CA CYS A 65 -11.68 17.86 -11.14
C CYS A 65 -13.22 17.90 -11.22
N SER A 66 -13.87 18.37 -10.18
CA SER A 66 -15.33 18.38 -10.10
C SER A 66 -15.89 19.79 -9.97
N ASN A 67 -17.14 19.97 -10.42
CA ASN A 67 -17.88 21.20 -10.15
C ASN A 67 -18.41 21.23 -8.72
N ALA A 68 -18.96 22.38 -8.29
CA ALA A 68 -19.44 22.56 -6.92
C ALA A 68 -20.53 21.57 -6.50
N THR A 69 -21.37 21.14 -7.43
CA THR A 69 -22.47 20.19 -7.20
C THR A 69 -22.07 18.73 -7.41
N ARG A 70 -20.85 18.47 -7.86
CA ARG A 70 -20.34 17.14 -8.25
C ARG A 70 -21.17 16.42 -9.31
N SER A 71 -21.95 17.17 -10.09
CA SER A 71 -22.70 16.65 -11.22
C SER A 71 -21.82 16.32 -12.42
N LEU A 72 -20.68 16.98 -12.51
CA LEU A 72 -19.64 16.75 -13.52
C LEU A 72 -18.29 16.57 -12.81
N THR A 73 -17.64 15.46 -13.07
CA THR A 73 -16.30 15.18 -12.56
C THR A 73 -15.43 14.65 -13.69
N LEU A 74 -14.32 15.32 -13.93
CA LEU A 74 -13.27 14.87 -14.82
C LEU A 74 -12.20 14.17 -13.98
N PHE A 75 -11.68 13.06 -14.45
CA PHE A 75 -10.64 12.33 -13.75
C PHE A 75 -9.53 11.87 -14.67
N SER A 76 -8.32 11.85 -14.17
CA SER A 76 -7.16 11.33 -14.89
C SER A 76 -6.09 10.82 -13.90
N GLU A 77 -5.45 9.74 -14.26
CA GLU A 77 -4.28 9.20 -13.56
C GLU A 77 -2.97 9.59 -14.26
N ASP A 78 -3.05 10.36 -15.34
CA ASP A 78 -1.91 10.80 -16.11
C ASP A 78 -0.99 11.69 -15.24
N PRO A 79 0.29 11.34 -15.08
CA PRO A 79 1.24 12.13 -14.30
C PRO A 79 1.54 13.51 -14.89
N GLN A 80 1.18 13.74 -16.14
CA GLN A 80 1.35 15.04 -16.81
C GLN A 80 0.24 16.05 -16.47
N LEU A 81 -0.89 15.61 -15.94
CA LEU A 81 -2.00 16.49 -15.59
C LEU A 81 -1.61 17.61 -14.63
N PRO A 82 -0.90 17.37 -13.50
CA PRO A 82 -0.47 18.45 -12.62
C PRO A 82 0.44 19.47 -13.31
N ALA A 83 1.32 19.03 -14.19
CA ALA A 83 2.20 19.90 -14.93
C ALA A 83 1.43 20.75 -15.96
N ALA A 84 0.46 20.18 -16.65
CA ALA A 84 -0.40 20.88 -17.58
C ALA A 84 -1.27 21.94 -16.86
N VAL A 85 -1.82 21.60 -15.70
CA VAL A 85 -2.57 22.54 -14.87
C VAL A 85 -1.67 23.68 -14.37
N ARG A 86 -0.44 23.39 -13.93
CA ARG A 86 0.51 24.44 -13.50
C ARG A 86 0.87 25.41 -14.61
N ALA A 87 0.93 24.94 -15.85
CA ALA A 87 1.27 25.78 -16.99
C ALA A 87 0.18 26.79 -17.34
N GLN A 88 -1.08 26.48 -17.05
CA GLN A 88 -2.25 27.22 -17.52
C GLN A 88 -3.10 27.84 -16.40
N ALA A 89 -2.96 27.35 -15.16
CA ALA A 89 -3.85 27.72 -14.07
C ALA A 89 -3.57 29.09 -13.46
N THR A 90 -4.61 29.67 -12.88
CA THR A 90 -4.53 30.89 -12.09
C THR A 90 -3.75 30.66 -10.76
N PRO A 91 -3.20 31.72 -10.13
CA PRO A 91 -2.45 31.60 -8.88
C PRO A 91 -3.20 30.87 -7.75
N ASP A 92 -4.52 31.03 -7.67
CA ASP A 92 -5.36 30.37 -6.67
C ASP A 92 -5.43 28.85 -6.88
N VAL A 93 -5.53 28.41 -8.11
CA VAL A 93 -5.51 26.98 -8.46
C VAL A 93 -4.14 26.38 -8.21
N LEU A 94 -3.08 27.12 -8.52
CA LEU A 94 -1.70 26.69 -8.22
C LEU A 94 -1.46 26.49 -6.74
N ARG A 95 -1.97 27.39 -5.89
CA ARG A 95 -1.87 27.25 -4.43
C ARG A 95 -2.60 26.01 -3.95
N ARG A 96 -3.83 25.77 -4.40
CA ARG A 96 -4.60 24.56 -4.06
C ARG A 96 -3.90 23.28 -4.52
N LEU A 97 -3.36 23.28 -5.71
CA LEU A 97 -2.60 22.15 -6.25
C LEU A 97 -1.39 21.83 -5.36
N HIS A 98 -0.65 22.85 -4.97
CA HIS A 98 0.50 22.70 -4.08
C HIS A 98 0.12 22.15 -2.70
N GLU A 99 -0.96 22.66 -2.10
CA GLU A 99 -1.48 22.17 -0.81
C GLU A 99 -1.88 20.69 -0.88
N ILE A 100 -2.55 20.27 -1.96
CA ILE A 100 -2.97 18.88 -2.18
C ILE A 100 -1.75 17.97 -2.32
N GLU A 101 -0.75 18.37 -3.10
CA GLU A 101 0.48 17.60 -3.28
C GLU A 101 1.28 17.47 -1.97
N GLU A 102 1.37 18.55 -1.18
CA GLU A 102 2.03 18.48 0.13
C GLU A 102 1.31 17.54 1.09
N GLN A 103 -0.02 17.61 1.14
CA GLN A 103 -0.81 16.70 1.98
C GLN A 103 -0.62 15.25 1.56
N ALA A 104 -0.62 14.96 0.25
CA ALA A 104 -0.37 13.65 -0.29
C ALA A 104 1.03 13.13 0.09
N ARG A 105 2.07 13.97 -0.03
CA ARG A 105 3.43 13.63 0.39
C ARG A 105 3.54 13.36 1.89
N LYS A 106 2.90 14.18 2.73
CA LYS A 106 2.86 13.97 4.19
C LYS A 106 2.17 12.65 4.55
N LYS A 107 1.05 12.34 3.88
CA LYS A 107 0.32 11.08 4.05
C LYS A 107 1.17 9.87 3.64
N ALA A 108 1.83 9.94 2.49
CA ALA A 108 2.71 8.89 2.00
C ALA A 108 3.91 8.65 2.94
N ARG A 109 4.53 9.71 3.45
CA ARG A 109 5.62 9.59 4.44
C ARG A 109 5.16 8.94 5.75
N ARG A 110 3.98 9.33 6.26
CA ARG A 110 3.40 8.70 7.48
C ARG A 110 3.11 7.21 7.26
N ALA A 111 2.54 6.85 6.11
CA ALA A 111 2.30 5.45 5.76
C ALA A 111 3.62 4.67 5.65
N GLY A 112 4.64 5.23 4.99
CA GLY A 112 5.96 4.61 4.89
C GLY A 112 6.63 4.42 6.25
N LEU A 113 6.52 5.39 7.17
CA LEU A 113 7.05 5.28 8.52
C LEU A 113 6.32 4.21 9.34
N ALA A 114 4.99 4.13 9.20
CA ALA A 114 4.19 3.10 9.87
C ALA A 114 4.58 1.69 9.38
N TRP A 115 4.77 1.50 8.09
CA TRP A 115 5.26 0.24 7.52
C TRP A 115 6.67 -0.12 7.99
N ALA A 116 7.58 0.85 8.04
CA ALA A 116 8.93 0.65 8.55
C ALA A 116 8.93 0.24 10.04
N ALA A 117 8.10 0.90 10.85
CA ALA A 117 7.92 0.54 12.25
C ALA A 117 7.34 -0.87 12.43
N PHE A 118 6.33 -1.23 11.63
CA PHE A 118 5.74 -2.57 11.65
C PHE A 118 6.77 -3.65 11.29
N LEU A 119 7.54 -3.45 10.23
CA LEU A 119 8.60 -4.38 9.83
C LEU A 119 9.69 -4.48 10.90
N GLY A 120 10.05 -3.37 11.55
CA GLY A 120 11.00 -3.34 12.67
C GLY A 120 10.52 -4.18 13.86
N VAL A 121 9.26 -4.04 14.24
CA VAL A 121 8.65 -4.84 15.33
C VAL A 121 8.63 -6.33 14.96
N CYS A 122 8.23 -6.67 13.74
CA CYS A 122 8.26 -8.06 13.26
C CYS A 122 9.68 -8.65 13.31
N ALA A 123 10.69 -7.90 12.89
CA ALA A 123 12.08 -8.33 12.94
C ALA A 123 12.57 -8.54 14.38
N LEU A 124 12.17 -7.68 15.33
CA LEU A 124 12.49 -7.82 16.73
C LEU A 124 11.83 -9.08 17.35
N ILE A 125 10.57 -9.35 17.03
CA ILE A 125 9.85 -10.54 17.52
C ILE A 125 10.50 -11.81 16.97
N LEU A 126 10.78 -11.85 15.67
CA LEU A 126 11.42 -13.01 15.05
C LEU A 126 12.86 -13.23 15.57
N GLY A 127 13.66 -12.17 15.61
CA GLY A 127 15.01 -12.22 16.12
C GLY A 127 15.06 -12.59 17.62
N GLY A 128 14.25 -11.93 18.43
CA GLY A 128 14.14 -12.19 19.86
C GLY A 128 13.60 -13.59 20.17
N GLY A 129 12.62 -14.08 19.40
CA GLY A 129 12.08 -15.42 19.52
C GLY A 129 13.12 -16.49 19.23
N VAL A 130 13.86 -16.37 18.14
CA VAL A 130 14.94 -17.31 17.78
C VAL A 130 16.07 -17.28 18.80
N PHE A 131 16.45 -16.10 19.28
CA PHE A 131 17.51 -15.96 20.29
C PHE A 131 17.06 -16.53 21.66
N GLY A 132 15.81 -16.24 22.06
CA GLY A 132 15.20 -16.75 23.27
C GLY A 132 15.08 -18.28 23.27
N LEU A 133 14.68 -18.88 22.16
CA LEU A 133 14.60 -20.32 21.99
C LEU A 133 15.99 -20.99 22.09
N ARG A 134 16.99 -20.39 21.46
CA ARG A 134 18.38 -20.86 21.54
C ARG A 134 18.94 -20.77 22.95
N TYR A 135 18.62 -19.71 23.67
CA TYR A 135 19.04 -19.51 25.04
C TYR A 135 18.32 -20.50 25.99
N ALA A 136 17.01 -20.68 25.83
CA ALA A 136 16.22 -21.64 26.58
C ALA A 136 16.68 -23.09 26.33
N ALA A 137 16.99 -23.45 25.08
CA ALA A 137 17.53 -24.76 24.75
C ALA A 137 18.91 -25.02 25.42
N ARG A 138 19.78 -24.03 25.49
CA ARG A 138 21.07 -24.15 26.19
C ARG A 138 20.91 -24.21 27.70
N ALA A 139 19.98 -23.45 28.26
CA ALA A 139 19.69 -23.44 29.68
C ALA A 139 19.03 -24.76 30.14
N SER A 140 18.15 -25.37 29.33
CA SER A 140 17.49 -26.62 29.64
C SER A 140 18.48 -27.82 29.67
N VAL A 141 19.51 -27.78 28.82
CA VAL A 141 20.58 -28.81 28.88
C VAL A 141 21.40 -28.72 30.19
N SER A 142 21.58 -27.51 30.74
CA SER A 142 22.30 -27.33 32.03
C SER A 142 21.43 -27.59 33.26
N LEU A 143 20.10 -27.60 33.11
CA LEU A 143 19.13 -27.86 34.18
C LEU A 143 18.69 -29.33 34.28
N LEU A 144 19.09 -30.20 33.34
CA LEU A 144 18.90 -31.63 33.49
C LEU A 144 19.79 -32.13 34.62
N PRO A 145 19.21 -32.49 35.77
CA PRO A 145 20.01 -33.02 36.89
C PRO A 145 20.65 -34.34 36.45
N LYS A 146 21.95 -34.47 36.67
CA LYS A 146 22.73 -35.69 36.40
C LYS A 146 22.10 -36.96 37.01
N SER A 147 21.17 -36.78 37.94
CA SER A 147 20.39 -37.86 38.56
C SER A 147 19.41 -38.57 37.61
N LEU A 148 19.01 -37.97 36.50
CA LEU A 148 18.17 -38.64 35.50
C LEU A 148 18.99 -39.59 34.62
N ASP A 149 20.21 -39.25 34.33
CA ASP A 149 21.12 -40.10 33.55
C ASP A 149 21.52 -41.37 34.31
N GLU A 150 21.73 -41.27 35.64
CA GLU A 150 21.98 -42.40 36.52
C GLU A 150 20.75 -43.32 36.64
N LYS A 151 19.54 -42.74 36.75
CA LYS A 151 18.29 -43.52 36.82
C LYS A 151 17.96 -44.25 35.54
N LEU A 152 18.18 -43.63 34.39
CA LEU A 152 18.01 -44.26 33.09
C LEU A 152 19.05 -45.36 32.84
N GLY A 153 20.28 -45.16 33.27
CA GLY A 153 21.34 -46.17 33.22
C GLY A 153 21.04 -47.38 34.09
N GLN A 154 20.54 -47.18 35.32
CA GLN A 154 20.14 -48.25 36.21
C GLN A 154 18.94 -49.04 35.68
N LEU A 155 17.91 -48.38 35.15
CA LEU A 155 16.75 -49.04 34.53
C LEU A 155 17.14 -49.86 33.31
N ALA A 156 18.10 -49.39 32.50
CA ALA A 156 18.60 -50.15 31.36
C ALA A 156 19.38 -51.40 31.79
N LEU A 157 20.20 -51.32 32.86
CA LEU A 157 20.92 -52.46 33.43
C LEU A 157 19.98 -53.47 34.07
N GLU A 158 18.94 -53.01 34.77
CA GLU A 158 17.94 -53.87 35.39
C GLU A 158 17.12 -54.66 34.41
N ASN A 159 16.77 -54.02 33.27
CA ASN A 159 16.08 -54.68 32.13
C ASN A 159 16.98 -55.68 31.40
N MET A 160 18.28 -55.45 31.32
CA MET A 160 19.22 -56.42 30.76
C MET A 160 19.41 -57.62 31.65
N ASP A 161 19.43 -57.49 33.01
CA ASP A 161 19.58 -58.54 33.94
C ASP A 161 18.33 -59.44 33.97
N LEU A 162 17.14 -58.88 33.80
CA LEU A 162 15.90 -59.66 33.67
C LEU A 162 15.84 -60.46 32.38
N GLY A 163 16.46 -59.95 31.29
CA GLY A 163 16.58 -60.67 30.00
C GLY A 163 17.56 -61.83 30.02
N GLY A 164 18.59 -61.76 30.84
CA GLY A 164 19.62 -62.83 31.01
C GLY A 164 19.20 -64.07 31.86
N ARG A 165 18.15 -63.93 32.63
CA ARG A 165 17.67 -65.04 33.52
C ARG A 165 16.72 -66.03 32.85
N ARG A 166 16.34 -65.82 31.59
CA ARG A 166 15.40 -66.72 30.90
C ARG A 166 16.04 -67.80 30.04
N VAL A 167 17.34 -67.99 30.13
CA VAL A 167 18.04 -68.99 29.29
C VAL A 167 18.73 -70.04 30.20
N HIS A 168 18.05 -70.44 31.24
CA HIS A 168 18.51 -71.66 31.92
C HIS A 168 17.31 -72.44 32.44
N ASP A 169 16.75 -73.26 31.51
CA ASP A 169 15.89 -74.35 31.88
C ASP A 169 16.61 -75.64 31.42
N PRO A 170 17.11 -76.46 32.32
CA PRO A 170 17.60 -77.77 32.00
C PRO A 170 16.46 -78.80 32.05
N VAL A 171 16.40 -79.62 31.08
CA VAL A 171 15.61 -80.85 30.92
C VAL A 171 15.58 -81.71 32.16
#